data_438a99559a9fe17aa9ed0ba55516a1e3
#
_entry.id   438a99559a9fe17aa9ed0ba55516a1e3
#
_cell.length_a   1.000
_cell.length_b   1.000
_cell.length_c   1.000
_cell.angle_alpha   90.00
_cell.angle_beta   90.00
_cell.angle_gamma   90.00
#
_symmetry.space_group_name_H-M   'P 1'
#
loop_
_entity.id
_entity.type
_entity.pdbx_description
1 polymer ?
#
loop_
_entity_poly.entity_id
_entity_poly.type
_entity_poly.pdbx_seq_one_letter_code
_entity_poly.pdbx_strand_id
1 'polypeptide(L)'
;MEKKSLNVVGGMYTGTSLTGECGMEPERDPEKAMELVRDIYLKKFDRIWFPSYGFDNTYAFMATKEFAEAHNLTKVSQLKDIAGDIKVGVDSSWVDRPGDGYEAFKTTYGFEFPNFYSMDIGLVYSALSSGNMDVVLGYSTDGRINSYNLVLLEDDLQLFPAYDCSPAASVEILKKHPELIEILLKLKGTISSEKMQELNKLASEDRIEPNIVAKEFLEANHYFDDVKVDQKELERIRGEVNAK
;
A
#
# COMPACT_ATOMS: atom_id res chain seq x y z
N MET A 1 18.29 1.63 -8.67
CA MET A 1 18.91 2.76 -7.95
C MET A 1 20.42 2.63 -7.79
N GLU A 2 20.98 1.44 -7.67
CA GLU A 2 22.44 1.22 -7.54
C GLU A 2 23.29 1.83 -8.67
N LYS A 3 22.73 1.93 -9.86
CA LYS A 3 23.46 2.48 -11.04
C LYS A 3 23.43 4.02 -11.15
N LYS A 4 23.01 4.76 -10.12
CA LYS A 4 22.86 6.25 -10.13
C LYS A 4 22.02 6.82 -11.28
N SER A 5 21.18 6.00 -11.91
CA SER A 5 20.34 6.39 -13.05
C SER A 5 19.01 7.03 -12.63
N LEU A 6 18.59 6.84 -11.36
CA LEU A 6 17.37 7.41 -10.80
C LEU A 6 17.72 8.18 -9.51
N ASN A 7 17.37 9.46 -9.49
CA ASN A 7 17.62 10.35 -8.36
C ASN A 7 16.39 10.50 -7.44
N VAL A 8 15.19 10.44 -8.03
CA VAL A 8 13.92 10.52 -7.31
C VAL A 8 13.04 9.36 -7.75
N VAL A 9 12.38 8.71 -6.79
CA VAL A 9 11.35 7.69 -7.02
C VAL A 9 10.09 8.14 -6.34
N GLY A 10 8.99 8.25 -7.10
CA GLY A 10 7.72 8.77 -6.61
C GLY A 10 6.96 7.81 -5.70
N GLY A 11 7.15 6.51 -5.80
CA GLY A 11 6.46 5.51 -4.97
C GLY A 11 7.36 4.36 -4.60
N MET A 12 7.61 4.19 -3.31
CA MET A 12 8.28 3.05 -2.70
C MET A 12 7.47 2.61 -1.48
N TYR A 13 7.45 1.32 -1.22
CA TYR A 13 6.65 0.72 -0.16
C TYR A 13 7.56 0.21 0.95
N THR A 14 7.23 0.55 2.21
CA THR A 14 8.03 0.20 3.39
C THR A 14 8.30 -1.30 3.48
N GLY A 15 7.27 -2.14 3.41
CA GLY A 15 7.39 -3.59 3.53
C GLY A 15 8.23 -4.22 2.42
N THR A 16 8.01 -3.82 1.15
CA THR A 16 8.79 -4.31 0.01
C THR A 16 10.26 -3.96 0.16
N SER A 17 10.55 -2.72 0.56
CA SER A 17 11.94 -2.26 0.70
C SER A 17 12.65 -2.87 1.91
N LEU A 18 11.94 -3.07 3.04
CA LEU A 18 12.51 -3.75 4.21
C LEU A 18 12.91 -5.18 3.90
N THR A 19 12.02 -5.95 3.29
CA THR A 19 12.28 -7.37 3.00
C THR A 19 13.20 -7.57 1.79
N GLY A 20 13.11 -6.69 0.79
CA GLY A 20 13.93 -6.73 -0.42
C GLY A 20 15.32 -6.14 -0.21
N GLU A 21 15.47 -4.84 -0.49
CA GLU A 21 16.79 -4.18 -0.52
C GLU A 21 17.46 -4.10 0.86
N CYS A 22 16.69 -4.02 1.93
CA CYS A 22 17.25 -3.96 3.29
C CYS A 22 17.59 -5.34 3.85
N GLY A 23 16.96 -6.42 3.36
CA GLY A 23 17.19 -7.81 3.79
C GLY A 23 16.75 -8.06 5.24
N MET A 24 15.66 -7.43 5.66
CA MET A 24 15.08 -7.54 7.00
C MET A 24 13.85 -8.47 7.00
N GLU A 25 13.48 -8.92 8.19
CA GLU A 25 12.18 -9.56 8.40
C GLU A 25 11.04 -8.53 8.21
N PRO A 26 9.82 -8.99 7.83
CA PRO A 26 8.66 -8.12 7.71
C PRO A 26 8.33 -7.39 9.03
N GLU A 27 8.09 -6.09 8.96
CA GLU A 27 7.63 -5.28 10.10
C GLU A 27 6.15 -4.92 9.92
N ARG A 28 5.35 -5.18 10.95
CA ARG A 28 3.89 -4.98 10.92
C ARG A 28 3.46 -3.63 11.48
N ASP A 29 4.27 -3.04 12.36
CA ASP A 29 4.04 -1.71 12.91
C ASP A 29 4.46 -0.65 11.87
N PRO A 30 3.53 0.18 11.36
CA PRO A 30 3.82 1.16 10.30
C PRO A 30 4.83 2.22 10.73
N GLU A 31 4.77 2.69 11.99
CA GLU A 31 5.69 3.71 12.49
C GLU A 31 7.10 3.16 12.55
N LYS A 32 7.25 1.95 13.06
CA LYS A 32 8.52 1.25 13.16
C LYS A 32 9.09 0.86 11.80
N ALA A 33 8.24 0.39 10.88
CA ALA A 33 8.64 0.13 9.50
C ALA A 33 9.20 1.40 8.83
N MET A 34 8.51 2.54 9.02
CA MET A 34 8.93 3.83 8.50
C MET A 34 10.27 4.30 9.11
N GLU A 35 10.47 4.15 10.41
CA GLU A 35 11.75 4.47 11.07
C GLU A 35 12.90 3.62 10.53
N LEU A 36 12.69 2.31 10.38
CA LEU A 36 13.69 1.38 9.87
C LEU A 36 14.11 1.71 8.43
N VAL A 37 13.15 1.93 7.51
CA VAL A 37 13.50 2.26 6.12
C VAL A 37 14.25 3.58 6.02
N ARG A 38 13.84 4.61 6.77
CA ARG A 38 14.53 5.92 6.83
C ARG A 38 15.99 5.77 7.23
N ASP A 39 16.23 5.07 8.34
CA ASP A 39 17.56 4.86 8.88
C ASP A 39 18.46 4.06 7.92
N ILE A 40 17.97 2.95 7.39
CA ILE A 40 18.73 2.09 6.48
C ILE A 40 19.01 2.78 5.14
N TYR A 41 18.01 3.44 4.57
CA TYR A 41 18.18 4.12 3.27
C TYR A 41 19.18 5.27 3.36
N LEU A 42 19.14 6.04 4.44
CA LEU A 42 20.12 7.10 4.69
C LEU A 42 21.54 6.53 4.87
N LYS A 43 21.68 5.48 5.68
CA LYS A 43 23.00 4.93 6.04
C LYS A 43 23.65 4.13 4.93
N LYS A 44 22.89 3.24 4.27
CA LYS A 44 23.42 2.29 3.28
C LYS A 44 23.40 2.81 1.85
N PHE A 45 22.40 3.65 1.50
CA PHE A 45 22.16 4.00 0.10
C PHE A 45 22.30 5.50 -0.20
N ASP A 46 22.62 6.33 0.82
CA ASP A 46 22.68 7.80 0.70
C ASP A 46 21.40 8.38 0.08
N ARG A 47 20.25 7.92 0.63
CA ARG A 47 18.92 8.32 0.16
C ARG A 47 18.05 8.74 1.33
N ILE A 48 17.28 9.78 1.10
CA ILE A 48 16.23 10.23 2.00
C ILE A 48 14.94 9.49 1.65
N TRP A 49 14.37 8.84 2.65
CA TRP A 49 13.02 8.33 2.60
C TRP A 49 12.06 9.35 3.21
N PHE A 50 11.14 9.84 2.41
CA PHE A 50 10.17 10.86 2.82
C PHE A 50 9.02 10.24 3.62
N PRO A 51 8.19 11.08 4.30
CA PRO A 51 6.95 10.60 4.92
C PRO A 51 5.99 9.98 3.92
N SER A 52 5.11 9.09 4.41
CA SER A 52 4.04 8.48 3.61
C SER A 52 3.12 9.53 3.00
N TYR A 53 2.63 9.23 1.81
CA TYR A 53 1.51 9.95 1.18
C TYR A 53 0.21 9.87 1.99
N GLY A 54 0.06 8.82 2.82
CA GLY A 54 -1.10 8.58 3.67
C GLY A 54 -1.92 7.36 3.28
N PHE A 55 -1.45 6.56 2.32
CA PHE A 55 -2.03 5.27 1.98
C PHE A 55 -0.99 4.15 2.09
N ASP A 56 -1.50 2.95 2.30
CA ASP A 56 -0.77 1.69 2.19
C ASP A 56 -1.38 0.83 1.08
N ASN A 57 -0.54 0.04 0.40
CA ASN A 57 -1.00 -0.91 -0.60
C ASN A 57 -0.62 -2.33 -0.19
N THR A 58 -1.44 -2.89 0.68
CA THR A 58 -1.27 -4.23 1.23
C THR A 58 -2.26 -5.22 0.61
N TYR A 59 -2.08 -6.51 0.90
CA TYR A 59 -3.15 -7.48 0.68
C TYR A 59 -4.31 -7.23 1.65
N ALA A 60 -5.53 -7.44 1.18
CA ALA A 60 -6.73 -7.33 2.00
C ALA A 60 -7.77 -8.38 1.59
N PHE A 61 -8.40 -9.00 2.58
CA PHE A 61 -9.61 -9.78 2.34
C PHE A 61 -10.78 -8.84 2.13
N MET A 62 -11.65 -9.17 1.19
CA MET A 62 -12.82 -8.36 0.86
C MET A 62 -14.01 -9.21 0.42
N ALA A 63 -15.19 -8.63 0.61
CA ALA A 63 -16.46 -9.22 0.21
C ALA A 63 -17.32 -8.17 -0.50
N THR A 64 -18.41 -8.58 -1.15
CA THR A 64 -19.44 -7.62 -1.56
C THR A 64 -20.11 -7.03 -0.32
N LYS A 65 -20.62 -5.81 -0.43
CA LYS A 65 -21.32 -5.15 0.67
C LYS A 65 -22.49 -5.98 1.18
N GLU A 66 -23.27 -6.54 0.27
CA GLU A 66 -24.43 -7.40 0.59
C GLU A 66 -24.01 -8.63 1.39
N PHE A 67 -22.92 -9.29 0.99
CA PHE A 67 -22.43 -10.47 1.69
C PHE A 67 -21.88 -10.10 3.08
N ALA A 68 -21.11 -9.03 3.17
CA ALA A 68 -20.56 -8.55 4.45
C ALA A 68 -21.66 -8.16 5.44
N GLU A 69 -22.70 -7.46 4.99
CA GLU A 69 -23.87 -7.10 5.81
C GLU A 69 -24.67 -8.33 6.26
N ALA A 70 -24.92 -9.31 5.36
CA ALA A 70 -25.67 -10.52 5.68
C ALA A 70 -24.98 -11.38 6.74
N HIS A 71 -23.64 -11.37 6.78
CA HIS A 71 -22.84 -12.15 7.74
C HIS A 71 -22.23 -11.31 8.86
N ASN A 72 -22.54 -10.00 8.94
CA ASN A 72 -21.97 -9.05 9.89
C ASN A 72 -20.42 -9.02 9.89
N LEU A 73 -19.81 -9.11 8.70
CA LEU A 73 -18.37 -9.16 8.52
C LEU A 73 -17.77 -7.75 8.51
N THR A 74 -16.78 -7.54 9.35
CA THR A 74 -15.93 -6.34 9.39
C THR A 74 -14.46 -6.70 9.57
N LYS A 75 -14.16 -7.96 9.97
CA LYS A 75 -12.82 -8.44 10.33
C LYS A 75 -12.55 -9.80 9.71
N VAL A 76 -11.27 -10.05 9.43
CA VAL A 76 -10.82 -11.33 8.87
C VAL A 76 -11.04 -12.49 9.85
N SER A 77 -10.85 -12.28 11.16
CA SER A 77 -11.06 -13.32 12.16
C SER A 77 -12.50 -13.88 12.18
N GLN A 78 -13.50 -13.08 11.78
CA GLN A 78 -14.90 -13.51 11.73
C GLN A 78 -15.19 -14.54 10.61
N LEU A 79 -14.31 -14.60 9.59
CA LEU A 79 -14.44 -15.59 8.52
C LEU A 79 -14.32 -17.04 9.05
N LYS A 80 -13.72 -17.24 10.22
CA LYS A 80 -13.58 -18.54 10.88
C LYS A 80 -14.91 -19.27 11.04
N ASP A 81 -15.96 -18.53 11.41
CA ASP A 81 -17.27 -19.12 11.72
C ASP A 81 -18.02 -19.62 10.46
N ILE A 82 -17.63 -19.13 9.29
CA ILE A 82 -18.26 -19.46 8.01
C ILE A 82 -17.29 -20.10 7.00
N ALA A 83 -16.03 -20.34 7.39
CA ALA A 83 -14.97 -20.79 6.49
C ALA A 83 -15.30 -22.09 5.72
N GLY A 84 -16.10 -22.98 6.31
CA GLY A 84 -16.54 -24.23 5.69
C GLY A 84 -17.54 -24.09 4.56
N ASP A 85 -18.30 -23.00 4.55
CA ASP A 85 -19.46 -22.80 3.67
C ASP A 85 -19.17 -21.81 2.53
N ILE A 86 -18.08 -21.03 2.61
CA ILE A 86 -17.72 -19.98 1.64
C ILE A 86 -16.67 -20.43 0.63
N LYS A 87 -16.71 -19.80 -0.56
CA LYS A 87 -15.68 -19.92 -1.59
C LYS A 87 -14.75 -18.72 -1.50
N VAL A 88 -13.45 -18.98 -1.32
CA VAL A 88 -12.44 -17.92 -1.17
C VAL A 88 -11.49 -17.93 -2.35
N GLY A 89 -11.46 -16.82 -3.09
CA GLY A 89 -10.51 -16.59 -4.20
C GLY A 89 -9.33 -15.75 -3.74
N VAL A 90 -8.11 -16.13 -4.11
CA VAL A 90 -6.91 -15.39 -3.70
C VAL A 90 -5.96 -15.18 -4.86
N ASP A 91 -5.17 -14.09 -4.79
CA ASP A 91 -4.05 -13.90 -5.70
C ASP A 91 -3.05 -15.07 -5.58
N SER A 92 -2.72 -15.67 -6.71
CA SER A 92 -1.78 -16.81 -6.78
C SER A 92 -0.38 -16.46 -6.23
N SER A 93 0.03 -15.21 -6.38
CA SER A 93 1.33 -14.73 -5.86
C SER A 93 1.39 -14.68 -4.33
N TRP A 94 0.25 -14.64 -3.67
CA TRP A 94 0.18 -14.59 -2.21
C TRP A 94 0.35 -15.98 -1.56
N VAL A 95 -0.08 -17.04 -2.21
CA VAL A 95 -0.20 -18.40 -1.61
C VAL A 95 1.08 -18.87 -0.93
N ASP A 96 2.20 -18.77 -1.65
CA ASP A 96 3.49 -19.28 -1.21
C ASP A 96 4.42 -18.21 -0.61
N ARG A 97 3.89 -17.03 -0.27
CA ARG A 97 4.71 -15.94 0.30
C ARG A 97 5.23 -16.33 1.69
N PRO A 98 6.53 -16.15 1.94
CA PRO A 98 7.08 -16.35 3.28
C PRO A 98 6.62 -15.23 4.23
N GLY A 99 6.13 -15.60 5.40
CA GLY A 99 5.81 -14.67 6.50
C GLY A 99 4.43 -14.01 6.46
N ASP A 100 3.79 -13.88 5.30
CA ASP A 100 2.45 -13.28 5.14
C ASP A 100 1.55 -14.01 4.13
N GLY A 101 1.96 -15.19 3.64
CA GLY A 101 1.18 -16.03 2.73
C GLY A 101 0.18 -16.95 3.44
N TYR A 102 -0.36 -17.94 2.72
CA TYR A 102 -1.45 -18.77 3.23
C TYR A 102 -1.07 -19.61 4.46
N GLU A 103 0.17 -20.12 4.53
CA GLU A 103 0.64 -20.83 5.74
C GLU A 103 0.73 -19.92 6.97
N ALA A 104 1.17 -18.68 6.76
CA ALA A 104 1.16 -17.67 7.82
C ALA A 104 -0.27 -17.29 8.23
N PHE A 105 -1.20 -17.20 7.27
CA PHE A 105 -2.63 -16.99 7.53
C PHE A 105 -3.19 -18.08 8.46
N LYS A 106 -2.99 -19.36 8.12
CA LYS A 106 -3.46 -20.48 8.95
C LYS A 106 -2.91 -20.42 10.38
N THR A 107 -1.63 -20.05 10.50
CA THR A 107 -0.97 -19.94 11.81
C THR A 107 -1.52 -18.75 12.62
N THR A 108 -1.70 -17.59 11.98
CA THR A 108 -2.12 -16.35 12.63
C THR A 108 -3.60 -16.38 13.01
N TYR A 109 -4.47 -16.79 12.08
CA TYR A 109 -5.90 -16.80 12.28
C TYR A 109 -6.45 -18.11 12.87
N GLY A 110 -5.67 -19.19 12.84
CA GLY A 110 -6.01 -20.49 13.45
C GLY A 110 -7.15 -21.21 12.75
N PHE A 111 -7.33 -21.01 11.45
CA PHE A 111 -8.26 -21.75 10.59
C PHE A 111 -7.77 -21.75 9.15
N GLU A 112 -8.44 -22.57 8.31
CA GLU A 112 -8.19 -22.66 6.87
C GLU A 112 -9.49 -22.59 6.07
N PHE A 113 -9.38 -22.33 4.78
CA PHE A 113 -10.52 -22.33 3.87
C PHE A 113 -10.58 -23.64 3.08
N PRO A 114 -11.56 -24.54 3.34
CA PRO A 114 -11.71 -25.78 2.57
C PRO A 114 -11.97 -25.54 1.08
N ASN A 115 -12.69 -24.44 0.74
CA ASN A 115 -13.03 -24.04 -0.62
C ASN A 115 -12.16 -22.86 -1.07
N PHE A 116 -10.89 -23.11 -1.27
CA PHE A 116 -9.84 -22.15 -1.60
C PHE A 116 -9.45 -22.23 -3.09
N TYR A 117 -9.43 -21.08 -3.76
CA TYR A 117 -9.16 -20.97 -5.19
C TYR A 117 -8.05 -19.95 -5.46
N SER A 118 -6.91 -20.42 -5.92
CA SER A 118 -5.80 -19.55 -6.37
C SER A 118 -6.04 -19.11 -7.81
N MET A 119 -5.91 -17.81 -8.09
CA MET A 119 -6.13 -17.23 -9.43
C MET A 119 -5.24 -15.99 -9.65
N ASP A 120 -5.22 -15.52 -10.89
CA ASP A 120 -4.55 -14.25 -11.21
C ASP A 120 -5.22 -13.07 -10.51
N ILE A 121 -4.42 -12.11 -10.00
CA ILE A 121 -4.91 -10.91 -9.29
C ILE A 121 -5.93 -10.11 -10.13
N GLY A 122 -5.80 -10.13 -11.46
CA GLY A 122 -6.76 -9.49 -12.35
C GLY A 122 -8.15 -10.11 -12.31
N LEU A 123 -8.28 -11.36 -11.88
CA LEU A 123 -9.54 -12.12 -11.88
C LEU A 123 -10.25 -12.12 -10.53
N VAL A 124 -9.55 -11.92 -9.40
CA VAL A 124 -10.16 -12.07 -8.06
C VAL A 124 -11.37 -11.15 -7.87
N TYR A 125 -11.27 -9.89 -8.28
CA TYR A 125 -12.35 -8.91 -8.11
C TYR A 125 -13.57 -9.21 -8.97
N SER A 126 -13.36 -9.63 -10.22
CA SER A 126 -14.46 -10.01 -11.11
C SER A 126 -15.13 -11.32 -10.67
N ALA A 127 -14.38 -12.27 -10.12
CA ALA A 127 -14.92 -13.49 -9.54
C ALA A 127 -15.82 -13.19 -8.33
N LEU A 128 -15.46 -12.21 -7.50
CA LEU A 128 -16.28 -11.74 -6.38
C LEU A 128 -17.54 -11.04 -6.88
N SER A 129 -17.41 -10.05 -7.76
CA SER A 129 -18.55 -9.25 -8.23
C SER A 129 -19.57 -10.08 -9.02
N SER A 130 -19.15 -11.16 -9.67
CA SER A 130 -20.03 -12.09 -10.39
C SER A 130 -20.66 -13.19 -9.51
N GLY A 131 -20.37 -13.22 -8.20
CA GLY A 131 -20.87 -14.23 -7.27
C GLY A 131 -20.21 -15.62 -7.41
N ASN A 132 -19.10 -15.72 -8.13
CA ASN A 132 -18.34 -16.97 -8.22
C ASN A 132 -17.52 -17.25 -6.97
N MET A 133 -17.16 -16.18 -6.23
CA MET A 133 -16.51 -16.21 -4.92
C MET A 133 -17.31 -15.40 -3.93
N ASP A 134 -17.27 -15.76 -2.66
CA ASP A 134 -17.96 -15.08 -1.56
C ASP A 134 -17.02 -14.08 -0.87
N VAL A 135 -15.74 -14.42 -0.79
CA VAL A 135 -14.66 -13.59 -0.25
C VAL A 135 -13.45 -13.72 -1.19
N VAL A 136 -12.70 -12.64 -1.35
CA VAL A 136 -11.43 -12.69 -2.09
C VAL A 136 -10.32 -11.97 -1.35
N LEU A 137 -9.08 -12.34 -1.70
CA LEU A 137 -7.88 -11.60 -1.31
C LEU A 137 -7.29 -10.90 -2.53
N GLY A 138 -7.16 -9.58 -2.44
CA GLY A 138 -6.58 -8.72 -3.45
C GLY A 138 -5.82 -7.54 -2.82
N TYR A 139 -5.50 -6.51 -3.60
CA TYR A 139 -4.82 -5.31 -3.10
C TYR A 139 -5.79 -4.27 -2.58
N SER A 140 -5.46 -3.65 -1.43
CA SER A 140 -6.30 -2.68 -0.71
C SER A 140 -6.57 -1.36 -1.46
N THR A 141 -5.78 -1.04 -2.48
CA THR A 141 -5.92 0.21 -3.26
C THR A 141 -6.42 -0.01 -4.69
N ASP A 142 -6.92 -1.21 -5.03
CA ASP A 142 -7.43 -1.50 -6.38
C ASP A 142 -8.70 -0.71 -6.68
N GLY A 143 -8.78 -0.12 -7.88
CA GLY A 143 -9.91 0.70 -8.31
C GLY A 143 -11.25 -0.05 -8.39
N ARG A 144 -11.21 -1.38 -8.60
CA ARG A 144 -12.38 -2.25 -8.66
C ARG A 144 -13.10 -2.40 -7.31
N ILE A 145 -12.43 -2.08 -6.20
CA ILE A 145 -13.08 -2.01 -4.88
C ILE A 145 -14.25 -1.03 -4.93
N ASN A 146 -14.00 0.17 -5.44
CA ASN A 146 -15.05 1.18 -5.64
C ASN A 146 -16.03 0.79 -6.75
N SER A 147 -15.54 0.28 -7.89
CA SER A 147 -16.37 -0.07 -9.03
C SER A 147 -17.38 -1.17 -8.72
N TYR A 148 -17.02 -2.12 -7.87
CA TYR A 148 -17.86 -3.27 -7.50
C TYR A 148 -18.48 -3.16 -6.12
N ASN A 149 -18.34 -1.99 -5.46
CA ASN A 149 -18.88 -1.73 -4.11
C ASN A 149 -18.46 -2.80 -3.10
N LEU A 150 -17.14 -3.10 -3.08
CA LEU A 150 -16.57 -4.09 -2.20
C LEU A 150 -16.24 -3.48 -0.83
N VAL A 151 -16.26 -4.31 0.20
CA VAL A 151 -15.90 -3.97 1.58
C VAL A 151 -14.62 -4.69 1.95
N LEU A 152 -13.62 -3.95 2.41
CA LEU A 152 -12.40 -4.50 2.99
C LEU A 152 -12.67 -4.99 4.40
N LEU A 153 -12.16 -6.18 4.73
CA LEU A 153 -12.18 -6.71 6.09
C LEU A 153 -10.88 -6.31 6.80
N GLU A 154 -11.03 -5.81 8.03
CA GLU A 154 -9.89 -5.45 8.88
C GLU A 154 -8.99 -6.67 9.14
N ASP A 155 -7.69 -6.54 8.92
CA ASP A 155 -6.67 -7.53 9.32
C ASP A 155 -6.40 -7.40 10.84
N ASP A 156 -7.36 -7.82 11.64
CA ASP A 156 -7.41 -7.59 13.09
C ASP A 156 -6.35 -8.39 13.89
N LEU A 157 -5.70 -9.36 13.26
CA LEU A 157 -4.56 -10.08 13.85
C LEU A 157 -3.21 -9.71 13.20
N GLN A 158 -3.21 -8.66 12.37
CA GLN A 158 -2.01 -8.08 11.76
C GLN A 158 -1.13 -9.12 11.04
N LEU A 159 -1.73 -9.90 10.14
CA LEU A 159 -1.00 -10.83 9.29
C LEU A 159 -0.07 -10.10 8.32
N PHE A 160 -0.59 -9.04 7.68
CA PHE A 160 0.13 -8.34 6.63
C PHE A 160 1.10 -7.31 7.20
N PRO A 161 2.33 -7.21 6.64
CA PRO A 161 3.25 -6.14 6.98
C PRO A 161 2.72 -4.75 6.58
N ALA A 162 3.31 -3.70 7.14
CA ALA A 162 3.05 -2.33 6.72
C ALA A 162 3.61 -2.06 5.32
N TYR A 163 2.79 -1.50 4.44
CA TYR A 163 3.15 -1.16 3.05
C TYR A 163 2.85 0.32 2.73
N ASP A 164 3.21 1.23 3.64
CA ASP A 164 3.10 2.67 3.40
C ASP A 164 3.86 3.10 2.15
N CYS A 165 3.20 3.89 1.31
CA CYS A 165 3.79 4.43 0.10
C CYS A 165 4.42 5.80 0.35
N SER A 166 5.69 5.96 -0.04
CA SER A 166 6.48 7.18 0.16
C SER A 166 7.34 7.49 -1.06
N PRO A 167 7.68 8.75 -1.32
CA PRO A 167 8.77 9.09 -2.23
C PRO A 167 10.13 8.90 -1.57
N ALA A 168 11.15 8.67 -2.39
CA ALA A 168 12.55 8.65 -1.96
C ALA A 168 13.45 9.38 -2.94
N ALA A 169 14.47 10.08 -2.43
CA ALA A 169 15.41 10.84 -3.25
C ALA A 169 16.85 10.65 -2.81
N SER A 170 17.81 10.76 -3.74
CA SER A 170 19.22 10.71 -3.41
C SER A 170 19.65 12.00 -2.69
N VAL A 171 20.53 11.87 -1.69
CA VAL A 171 21.14 13.02 -1.01
C VAL A 171 21.83 13.96 -2.02
N GLU A 172 22.45 13.40 -3.05
CA GLU A 172 23.11 14.19 -4.10
C GLU A 172 22.15 15.14 -4.83
N ILE A 173 20.96 14.65 -5.23
CA ILE A 173 19.99 15.50 -5.94
C ILE A 173 19.39 16.55 -5.00
N LEU A 174 19.14 16.21 -3.73
CA LEU A 174 18.60 17.15 -2.76
C LEU A 174 19.59 18.25 -2.37
N LYS A 175 20.90 17.99 -2.43
CA LYS A 175 21.93 19.02 -2.28
C LYS A 175 21.99 19.98 -3.48
N LYS A 176 21.78 19.47 -4.70
CA LYS A 176 21.75 20.28 -5.92
C LYS A 176 20.46 21.07 -6.08
N HIS A 177 19.37 20.51 -5.61
CA HIS A 177 17.99 21.01 -5.77
C HIS A 177 17.25 20.94 -4.41
N PRO A 178 17.62 21.80 -3.44
CA PRO A 178 17.01 21.77 -2.10
C PRO A 178 15.52 22.07 -2.10
N GLU A 179 15.00 22.75 -3.12
CA GLU A 179 13.57 22.99 -3.34
C GLU A 179 12.74 21.70 -3.47
N LEU A 180 13.35 20.61 -3.94
CA LEU A 180 12.68 19.31 -4.06
C LEU A 180 12.21 18.77 -2.70
N ILE A 181 12.86 19.14 -1.60
CA ILE A 181 12.46 18.70 -0.26
C ILE A 181 11.04 19.19 0.05
N GLU A 182 10.79 20.50 -0.16
CA GLU A 182 9.47 21.09 0.07
C GLU A 182 8.42 20.54 -0.90
N ILE A 183 8.78 20.38 -2.18
CA ILE A 183 7.88 19.82 -3.21
C ILE A 183 7.41 18.42 -2.82
N LEU A 184 8.32 17.52 -2.41
CA LEU A 184 7.98 16.15 -2.03
C LEU A 184 7.23 16.09 -0.70
N LEU A 185 7.46 17.03 0.22
CA LEU A 185 6.74 17.10 1.48
C LEU A 185 5.29 17.60 1.35
N LYS A 186 4.94 18.31 0.28
CA LYS A 186 3.56 18.77 0.05
C LYS A 186 2.53 17.64 0.06
N LEU A 187 2.93 16.45 -0.34
CA LEU A 187 2.05 15.28 -0.45
C LEU A 187 2.00 14.40 0.81
N LYS A 188 2.70 14.78 1.90
CA LYS A 188 2.67 14.03 3.16
C LYS A 188 1.24 13.91 3.70
N GLY A 189 0.73 12.67 3.84
CA GLY A 189 -0.56 12.38 4.45
C GLY A 189 -1.78 12.90 3.67
N THR A 190 -1.65 13.20 2.38
CA THR A 190 -2.69 13.87 1.59
C THR A 190 -3.53 12.93 0.74
N ILE A 191 -3.12 11.68 0.61
CA ILE A 191 -3.80 10.68 -0.22
C ILE A 191 -4.16 9.51 0.69
N SER A 192 -5.46 9.38 1.05
CA SER A 192 -5.93 8.19 1.79
C SER A 192 -6.01 6.96 0.87
N SER A 193 -6.14 5.76 1.44
CA SER A 193 -6.31 4.53 0.67
C SER A 193 -7.57 4.58 -0.21
N GLU A 194 -8.67 5.16 0.28
CA GLU A 194 -9.90 5.35 -0.50
C GLU A 194 -9.68 6.33 -1.66
N LYS A 195 -8.94 7.43 -1.42
CA LYS A 195 -8.59 8.36 -2.50
C LYS A 195 -7.72 7.67 -3.56
N MET A 196 -6.78 6.82 -3.14
CA MET A 196 -5.96 6.06 -4.09
C MET A 196 -6.80 5.06 -4.89
N GLN A 197 -7.81 4.40 -4.28
CA GLN A 197 -8.78 3.56 -5.00
C GLN A 197 -9.52 4.35 -6.08
N GLU A 198 -9.99 5.58 -5.76
CA GLU A 198 -10.64 6.46 -6.75
C GLU A 198 -9.71 6.81 -7.92
N LEU A 199 -8.47 7.21 -7.63
CA LEU A 199 -7.48 7.56 -8.65
C LEU A 199 -7.10 6.35 -9.51
N ASN A 200 -6.93 5.18 -8.90
CA ASN A 200 -6.66 3.94 -9.61
C ASN A 200 -7.85 3.51 -10.47
N LYS A 201 -9.10 3.72 -10.01
CA LYS A 201 -10.30 3.47 -10.83
C LYS A 201 -10.28 4.31 -12.10
N LEU A 202 -10.03 5.62 -12.01
CA LEU A 202 -9.94 6.50 -13.17
C LEU A 202 -8.90 6.01 -14.18
N ALA A 203 -7.76 5.51 -13.70
CA ALA A 203 -6.68 5.04 -14.57
C ALA A 203 -6.97 3.65 -15.15
N SER A 204 -7.41 2.68 -14.34
CA SER A 204 -7.53 1.27 -14.75
C SER A 204 -8.87 0.93 -15.41
N GLU A 205 -9.98 1.44 -14.85
CA GLU A 205 -11.34 1.12 -15.30
C GLU A 205 -11.84 2.13 -16.32
N ASP A 206 -11.70 3.43 -16.02
CA ASP A 206 -12.15 4.52 -16.90
C ASP A 206 -11.12 4.82 -18.01
N ARG A 207 -9.93 4.17 -17.96
CA ARG A 207 -8.85 4.23 -18.96
C ARG A 207 -8.32 5.63 -19.25
N ILE A 208 -8.33 6.49 -18.24
CA ILE A 208 -7.69 7.80 -18.31
C ILE A 208 -6.18 7.61 -18.06
N GLU A 209 -5.34 8.23 -18.88
CA GLU A 209 -3.88 8.13 -18.72
C GLU A 209 -3.45 8.55 -17.30
N PRO A 210 -2.63 7.75 -16.58
CA PRO A 210 -2.26 8.02 -15.18
C PRO A 210 -1.66 9.41 -14.93
N ASN A 211 -0.92 9.97 -15.91
CA ASN A 211 -0.37 11.32 -15.82
C ASN A 211 -1.46 12.40 -15.86
N ILE A 212 -2.57 12.17 -16.56
CA ILE A 212 -3.72 13.08 -16.59
C ILE A 212 -4.43 13.02 -15.23
N VAL A 213 -4.73 11.81 -14.73
CA VAL A 213 -5.35 11.61 -13.40
C VAL A 213 -4.52 12.30 -12.32
N ALA A 214 -3.21 12.08 -12.31
CA ALA A 214 -2.32 12.70 -11.33
C ALA A 214 -2.30 14.22 -11.44
N LYS A 215 -2.23 14.78 -12.66
CA LYS A 215 -2.24 16.22 -12.89
C LYS A 215 -3.54 16.86 -12.38
N GLU A 216 -4.69 16.32 -12.77
CA GLU A 216 -5.99 16.83 -12.34
C GLU A 216 -6.16 16.76 -10.81
N PHE A 217 -5.70 15.67 -10.17
CA PHE A 217 -5.68 15.55 -8.71
C PHE A 217 -4.83 16.65 -8.07
N LEU A 218 -3.62 16.89 -8.57
CA LEU A 218 -2.70 17.89 -8.01
C LEU A 218 -3.24 19.32 -8.21
N GLU A 219 -3.80 19.63 -9.38
CA GLU A 219 -4.42 20.92 -9.68
C GLU A 219 -5.67 21.18 -8.81
N ALA A 220 -6.58 20.23 -8.73
CA ALA A 220 -7.82 20.32 -7.94
C ALA A 220 -7.56 20.52 -6.43
N ASN A 221 -6.43 20.03 -5.92
CA ASN A 221 -6.03 20.16 -4.52
C ASN A 221 -5.00 21.26 -4.28
N HIS A 222 -4.72 22.10 -5.28
CA HIS A 222 -3.84 23.28 -5.17
C HIS A 222 -2.38 22.96 -4.78
N TYR A 223 -1.86 21.75 -5.09
CA TYR A 223 -0.48 21.37 -4.74
C TYR A 223 0.59 22.13 -5.50
N PHE A 224 0.24 22.80 -6.60
CA PHE A 224 1.16 23.69 -7.32
C PHE A 224 1.26 25.08 -6.70
N ASP A 225 0.37 25.43 -5.76
CA ASP A 225 0.39 26.69 -5.04
C ASP A 225 1.37 26.63 -3.84
N ASP A 226 1.51 27.76 -3.11
CA ASP A 226 2.32 27.83 -1.89
C ASP A 226 1.62 27.10 -0.73
N VAL A 227 1.77 25.79 -0.67
CA VAL A 227 1.26 24.95 0.41
C VAL A 227 2.29 24.90 1.55
N LYS A 228 1.85 25.18 2.77
CA LYS A 228 2.71 25.04 3.95
C LYS A 228 3.02 23.55 4.20
N VAL A 229 4.30 23.23 4.24
CA VAL A 229 4.78 21.88 4.56
C VAL A 229 5.02 21.72 6.06
N ASP A 230 5.10 20.47 6.51
CA ASP A 230 5.46 20.13 7.89
C ASP A 230 6.89 20.58 8.20
N GLN A 231 7.03 21.61 9.05
CA GLN A 231 8.32 22.22 9.37
C GLN A 231 9.24 21.26 10.12
N LYS A 232 8.70 20.37 10.97
CA LYS A 232 9.49 19.37 11.70
C LYS A 232 10.14 18.38 10.74
N GLU A 233 9.40 17.89 9.75
CA GLU A 233 9.93 17.00 8.72
C GLU A 233 10.90 17.72 7.79
N LEU A 234 10.62 18.98 7.45
CA LEU A 234 11.52 19.81 6.64
C LEU A 234 12.89 19.98 7.31
N GLU A 235 12.90 20.33 8.60
CA GLU A 235 14.13 20.49 9.39
C GLU A 235 14.87 19.17 9.54
N ARG A 236 14.16 18.06 9.81
CA ARG A 236 14.76 16.73 9.88
C ARG A 236 15.48 16.36 8.58
N ILE A 237 14.77 16.46 7.44
CA ILE A 237 15.33 16.09 6.13
C ILE A 237 16.52 16.99 5.75
N ARG A 238 16.41 18.30 5.96
CA ARG A 238 17.54 19.23 5.73
C ARG A 238 18.74 18.87 6.59
N GLY A 239 18.52 18.50 7.86
CA GLY A 239 19.59 18.03 8.76
C GLY A 239 20.25 16.76 8.24
N GLU A 240 19.49 15.77 7.82
CA GLU A 240 19.98 14.50 7.25
C GLU A 240 20.77 14.71 5.95
N VAL A 241 20.30 15.58 5.05
CA VAL A 241 20.99 15.92 3.79
C VAL A 241 22.33 16.61 4.06
N ASN A 242 22.37 17.52 5.06
CA ASN A 242 23.59 18.25 5.39
C ASN A 242 24.62 17.41 6.13
N ALA A 243 24.20 16.36 6.86
CA ALA A 243 25.07 15.44 7.61
C ALA A 243 25.81 14.44 6.71
N LYS A 244 25.40 14.28 5.46
CA LYS A 244 26.02 13.42 4.45
C LYS A 244 26.86 14.22 3.46
#